data_6ede9c7ebcb6b5b87c94c67f285e46e3
#
_entry.id   6ede9c7ebcb6b5b87c94c67f285e46e3
#
_cell.length_a   1.000
_cell.length_b   1.000
_cell.length_c   1.000
_cell.angle_alpha   90.00
_cell.angle_beta   90.00
_cell.angle_gamma   90.00
#
_symmetry.space_group_name_H-M   'P 1'
#
loop_
_entity.id
_entity.type
_entity.pdbx_description
1 polymer ?
#
loop_
_entity_poly.entity_id
_entity_poly.type
_entity_poly.pdbx_seq_one_letter_code
_entity_poly.pdbx_strand_id
1 'polypeptide(L)'
;MRSARDRAAESSKPPTRPPMNTIFVQELRIETRIGVYAWEQHLTQPLLIDLELALPSARAFTTDDFADTVDYAAVVKRVQAFAADHPHKLLERFAEALADLLRAEFGSPWVRVRVAKVAPVAGVKRLGVVIERGER
;
A
#
# COMPACT_ATOMS: atom_id res chain seq x y z
N MET A 1 33.79 25.60 -6.55
CA MET A 1 33.45 24.26 -7.09
C MET A 1 33.54 23.24 -5.98
N ARG A 2 32.49 22.48 -5.80
CA ARG A 2 32.47 21.41 -4.79
C ARG A 2 33.31 20.25 -5.23
N SER A 3 34.05 19.68 -4.29
CA SER A 3 34.79 18.45 -4.51
C SER A 3 33.81 17.26 -4.60
N ALA A 4 34.29 16.16 -5.17
CA ALA A 4 33.51 14.93 -5.18
C ALA A 4 33.18 14.45 -3.75
N ARG A 5 34.08 14.72 -2.81
CA ARG A 5 33.86 14.38 -1.41
C ARG A 5 32.71 15.18 -0.79
N ASP A 6 32.60 16.46 -1.09
CA ASP A 6 31.53 17.30 -0.60
C ASP A 6 30.18 16.87 -1.17
N ARG A 7 30.14 16.52 -2.46
CA ARG A 7 28.95 16.00 -3.11
C ARG A 7 28.54 14.67 -2.53
N ALA A 8 29.47 13.79 -2.26
CA ALA A 8 29.17 12.50 -1.64
C ALA A 8 28.63 12.68 -0.22
N ALA A 9 29.20 13.60 0.55
CA ALA A 9 28.70 13.89 1.89
C ALA A 9 27.27 14.44 1.86
N GLU A 10 26.94 15.30 0.89
CA GLU A 10 25.59 15.82 0.74
C GLU A 10 24.59 14.75 0.30
N SER A 11 25.00 13.90 -0.66
CA SER A 11 24.12 12.82 -1.12
C SER A 11 23.92 11.74 -0.07
N SER A 12 24.82 11.64 0.91
CA SER A 12 24.71 10.68 2.00
C SER A 12 24.04 11.25 3.25
N LYS A 13 23.68 12.53 3.24
CA LYS A 13 22.93 13.12 4.35
C LYS A 13 21.62 12.38 4.56
N PRO A 14 21.23 12.15 5.82
CA PRO A 14 19.94 11.58 6.09
C PRO A 14 18.83 12.47 5.52
N PRO A 15 17.69 11.91 5.15
CA PRO A 15 16.57 12.70 4.68
C PRO A 15 16.21 13.75 5.72
N THR A 16 15.75 14.94 5.26
CA THR A 16 15.33 16.04 6.12
C THR A 16 14.12 15.69 6.97
N ARG A 17 13.40 14.61 6.60
CA ARG A 17 12.27 14.10 7.35
C ARG A 17 12.74 13.01 8.31
N PRO A 18 12.10 12.92 9.51
CA PRO A 18 12.43 11.85 10.45
C PRO A 18 12.14 10.48 9.82
N PRO A 19 12.82 9.42 10.29
CA PRO A 19 12.49 8.07 9.88
C PRO A 19 11.02 7.79 10.14
N MET A 20 10.39 7.10 9.19
CA MET A 20 8.98 6.77 9.27
C MET A 20 8.82 5.33 9.75
N ASN A 21 8.01 5.16 10.80
CA ASN A 21 7.62 3.84 11.26
C ASN A 21 6.34 3.44 10.52
N THR A 22 6.33 2.24 9.99
CA THR A 22 5.19 1.72 9.24
C THR A 22 4.76 0.37 9.80
N ILE A 23 3.48 0.08 9.63
CA ILE A 23 3.02 -1.31 9.64
C ILE A 23 2.96 -1.79 8.21
N PHE A 24 3.13 -3.08 7.98
CA PHE A 24 2.98 -3.64 6.65
C PHE A 24 2.13 -4.90 6.69
N VAL A 25 1.41 -5.11 5.59
CA VAL A 25 0.68 -6.35 5.31
C VAL A 25 1.22 -6.87 3.98
N GLN A 26 1.69 -8.10 3.98
CA GLN A 26 2.36 -8.68 2.82
C GLN A 26 1.57 -9.86 2.28
N GLU A 27 1.41 -9.87 0.95
CA GLU A 27 0.78 -10.96 0.22
C GLU A 27 -0.64 -11.29 0.70
N LEU A 28 -1.43 -10.25 0.97
CA LEU A 28 -2.86 -10.43 1.22
C LEU A 28 -3.53 -10.87 -0.07
N ARG A 29 -4.01 -12.10 -0.10
CA ARG A 29 -4.70 -12.65 -1.26
C ARG A 29 -6.18 -12.34 -1.16
N ILE A 30 -6.72 -11.75 -2.20
CA ILE A 30 -8.15 -11.48 -2.34
C ILE A 30 -8.65 -12.00 -3.68
N GLU A 31 -9.93 -12.31 -3.75
CA GLU A 31 -10.60 -12.65 -4.99
C GLU A 31 -11.56 -11.51 -5.32
N THR A 32 -11.40 -10.89 -6.49
CA THR A 32 -12.21 -9.75 -6.89
C THR A 32 -12.36 -9.66 -8.40
N ARG A 33 -13.37 -8.95 -8.84
CA ARG A 33 -13.55 -8.63 -10.25
C ARG A 33 -12.71 -7.40 -10.57
N ILE A 34 -11.83 -7.55 -11.54
CA ILE A 34 -10.94 -6.47 -11.98
C ILE A 34 -10.53 -6.74 -13.41
N GLY A 35 -10.46 -5.69 -14.22
CA GLY A 35 -10.05 -5.79 -15.62
C GLY A 35 -11.04 -5.17 -16.56
N VAL A 36 -10.61 -4.89 -17.80
CA VAL A 36 -11.40 -4.19 -18.80
C VAL A 36 -12.10 -5.13 -19.79
N TYR A 37 -11.65 -6.38 -19.86
CA TYR A 37 -12.24 -7.35 -20.78
C TYR A 37 -13.59 -7.86 -20.26
N ALA A 38 -14.50 -8.20 -21.17
CA ALA A 38 -15.83 -8.68 -20.80
C ALA A 38 -15.77 -9.89 -19.87
N TRP A 39 -14.88 -10.85 -20.13
CA TRP A 39 -14.76 -12.04 -19.28
C TRP A 39 -14.26 -11.70 -17.88
N GLU A 40 -13.44 -10.65 -17.75
CA GLU A 40 -12.94 -10.20 -16.47
C GLU A 40 -14.04 -9.57 -15.59
N GLN A 41 -15.08 -9.04 -16.21
CA GLN A 41 -16.20 -8.44 -15.49
C GLN A 41 -17.15 -9.48 -14.87
N HIS A 42 -17.07 -10.73 -15.32
CA HIS A 42 -17.97 -11.80 -14.87
C HIS A 42 -17.30 -12.82 -13.94
N LEU A 43 -16.00 -12.76 -13.79
CA LEU A 43 -15.24 -13.72 -12.98
C LEU A 43 -14.38 -12.99 -11.97
N THR A 44 -14.24 -13.58 -10.80
CA THR A 44 -13.25 -13.07 -9.85
C THR A 44 -11.87 -13.58 -10.22
N GLN A 45 -10.87 -12.78 -9.90
CA GLN A 45 -9.46 -13.10 -10.10
C GLN A 45 -8.71 -12.91 -8.80
N PRO A 46 -7.65 -13.70 -8.55
CA PRO A 46 -6.82 -13.47 -7.38
C PRO A 46 -5.94 -12.24 -7.58
N LEU A 47 -5.95 -11.39 -6.57
CA LEU A 47 -4.99 -10.30 -6.45
C LEU A 47 -4.16 -10.54 -5.19
N LEU A 48 -2.89 -10.16 -5.25
CA LEU A 48 -2.03 -10.07 -4.08
C LEU A 48 -1.82 -8.60 -3.77
N ILE A 49 -2.08 -8.23 -2.54
CA ILE A 49 -1.96 -6.85 -2.09
C ILE A 49 -0.91 -6.79 -0.99
N ASP A 50 0.05 -5.87 -1.18
CA ASP A 50 1.02 -5.52 -0.16
C ASP A 50 0.78 -4.07 0.22
N LEU A 51 0.76 -3.81 1.52
CA LEU A 51 0.48 -2.50 2.07
C LEU A 51 1.57 -2.09 3.04
N GLU A 52 1.90 -0.80 3.03
CA GLU A 52 2.64 -0.16 4.10
C GLU A 52 1.86 1.07 4.51
N LEU A 53 1.64 1.24 5.81
CA LEU A 53 0.96 2.40 6.37
C LEU A 53 1.85 3.05 7.41
N ALA A 54 2.11 4.35 7.25
CA ALA A 54 2.81 5.09 8.28
C ALA A 54 1.94 5.14 9.54
N LEU A 55 2.56 4.91 10.68
CA LEU A 55 1.89 5.05 11.96
C LEU A 55 1.65 6.53 12.24
N PRO A 56 0.45 6.91 12.71
CA PRO A 56 0.16 8.31 13.02
C PRO A 56 0.97 8.83 14.20
N SER A 57 1.51 7.94 15.05
CA SER A 57 2.32 8.31 16.19
C SER A 57 3.28 7.18 16.56
N ALA A 58 4.34 7.51 17.29
CA ALA A 58 5.30 6.53 17.77
C ALA A 58 4.96 6.04 19.20
N ARG A 59 3.82 6.41 19.73
CA ARG A 59 3.48 6.16 21.14
C ARG A 59 3.45 4.68 21.47
N ALA A 60 2.91 3.84 20.59
CA ALA A 60 2.80 2.40 20.83
C ALA A 60 4.15 1.74 21.08
N PHE A 61 5.24 2.30 20.59
CA PHE A 61 6.59 1.77 20.79
C PHE A 61 7.07 1.91 22.25
N THR A 62 6.44 2.78 23.01
CA THR A 62 6.78 2.99 24.43
C THR A 62 5.66 2.60 25.36
N THR A 63 4.40 2.78 24.96
CA THR A 63 3.24 2.55 25.84
C THR A 63 2.77 1.10 25.85
N ASP A 64 3.01 0.37 24.76
CA ASP A 64 2.45 -0.97 24.55
C ASP A 64 0.92 -0.97 24.65
N ASP A 65 0.29 0.16 24.34
CA ASP A 65 -1.16 0.33 24.41
C ASP A 65 -1.75 0.22 23.01
N PHE A 66 -2.70 -0.70 22.83
CA PHE A 66 -3.39 -0.93 21.57
C PHE A 66 -4.07 0.35 21.03
N ALA A 67 -4.53 1.23 21.93
CA ALA A 67 -5.15 2.50 21.53
C ALA A 67 -4.17 3.46 20.82
N ASP A 68 -2.86 3.25 20.99
CA ASP A 68 -1.83 4.11 20.42
C ASP A 68 -1.32 3.64 19.05
N THR A 69 -1.88 2.57 18.51
CA THR A 69 -1.43 2.02 17.22
C THR A 69 -2.58 1.88 16.23
N VAL A 70 -2.25 1.40 15.03
CA VAL A 70 -3.24 1.05 14.02
C VAL A 70 -3.59 -0.42 14.16
N ASP A 71 -4.88 -0.73 14.18
CA ASP A 71 -5.37 -2.10 14.21
C ASP A 71 -5.19 -2.74 12.82
N TYR A 72 -4.09 -3.47 12.64
CA TYR A 72 -3.80 -4.09 11.34
C TYR A 72 -4.77 -5.21 10.99
N ALA A 73 -5.41 -5.86 11.95
CA ALA A 73 -6.47 -6.82 11.65
C ALA A 73 -7.70 -6.12 11.05
N ALA A 74 -8.02 -4.93 11.55
CA ALA A 74 -9.08 -4.11 10.99
C ALA A 74 -8.73 -3.62 9.58
N VAL A 75 -7.46 -3.29 9.33
CA VAL A 75 -6.97 -2.94 7.99
C VAL A 75 -7.24 -4.08 7.01
N VAL A 76 -6.84 -5.31 7.36
CA VAL A 76 -7.06 -6.48 6.51
C VAL A 76 -8.56 -6.69 6.22
N LYS A 77 -9.40 -6.63 7.25
CA LYS A 77 -10.87 -6.79 7.06
C LYS A 77 -11.43 -5.71 6.15
N ARG A 78 -10.95 -4.48 6.30
CA ARG A 78 -11.43 -3.36 5.48
C ARG A 78 -11.04 -3.52 4.03
N VAL A 79 -9.82 -3.98 3.76
CA VAL A 79 -9.36 -4.26 2.39
C VAL A 79 -10.19 -5.38 1.77
N GLN A 80 -10.47 -6.43 2.51
CA GLN A 80 -11.32 -7.53 2.04
C GLN A 80 -12.73 -7.03 1.69
N ALA A 81 -13.32 -6.19 2.52
CA ALA A 81 -14.65 -5.63 2.28
C ALA A 81 -14.64 -4.71 1.04
N PHE A 82 -13.62 -3.88 0.90
CA PHE A 82 -13.45 -3.02 -0.27
C PHE A 82 -13.35 -3.85 -1.56
N ALA A 83 -12.55 -4.89 -1.54
CA ALA A 83 -12.33 -5.74 -2.71
C ALA A 83 -13.59 -6.53 -3.09
N ALA A 84 -14.44 -6.84 -2.14
CA ALA A 84 -15.67 -7.61 -2.38
C ALA A 84 -16.71 -6.83 -3.19
N ASP A 85 -16.70 -5.50 -3.09
CA ASP A 85 -17.71 -4.65 -3.74
C ASP A 85 -17.08 -3.31 -4.14
N HIS A 86 -16.58 -3.23 -5.35
CA HIS A 86 -16.01 -2.02 -5.92
C HIS A 86 -16.33 -1.94 -7.42
N PRO A 87 -16.40 -0.71 -7.99
CA PRO A 87 -16.75 -0.53 -9.40
C PRO A 87 -15.52 -0.43 -10.32
N HIS A 88 -14.31 -0.58 -9.80
CA HIS A 88 -13.11 -0.24 -10.55
C HIS A 88 -12.70 -1.36 -11.50
N LYS A 89 -12.21 -0.97 -12.67
CA LYS A 89 -11.78 -1.89 -13.74
C LYS A 89 -10.25 -1.97 -13.84
N LEU A 90 -9.57 -0.85 -13.59
CA LEU A 90 -8.12 -0.76 -13.71
C LEU A 90 -7.47 -0.95 -12.34
N LEU A 91 -6.33 -1.64 -12.31
CA LEU A 91 -5.54 -1.78 -11.08
C LEU A 91 -5.12 -0.42 -10.54
N GLU A 92 -4.80 0.54 -11.43
CA GLU A 92 -4.43 1.89 -11.05
C GLU A 92 -5.53 2.58 -10.24
N ARG A 93 -6.77 2.49 -10.71
CA ARG A 93 -7.89 3.12 -10.01
C ARG A 93 -8.26 2.38 -8.73
N PHE A 94 -8.17 1.07 -8.75
CA PHE A 94 -8.36 0.24 -7.56
C PHE A 94 -7.34 0.62 -6.49
N ALA A 95 -6.06 0.72 -6.86
CA ALA A 95 -4.99 1.07 -5.93
C ALA A 95 -5.17 2.49 -5.36
N GLU A 96 -5.55 3.46 -6.20
CA GLU A 96 -5.79 4.83 -5.74
C GLU A 96 -6.93 4.90 -4.75
N ALA A 97 -8.06 4.26 -5.05
CA ALA A 97 -9.20 4.25 -4.16
C ALA A 97 -8.86 3.55 -2.83
N LEU A 98 -8.10 2.47 -2.88
CA LEU A 98 -7.66 1.77 -1.68
C LEU A 98 -6.73 2.65 -0.83
N ALA A 99 -5.79 3.35 -1.47
CA ALA A 99 -4.89 4.26 -0.76
C ALA A 99 -5.66 5.38 -0.07
N ASP A 100 -6.63 5.99 -0.75
CA ASP A 100 -7.47 7.04 -0.18
C ASP A 100 -8.25 6.54 1.04
N LEU A 101 -8.83 5.36 0.92
CA LEU A 101 -9.61 4.74 1.99
C LEU A 101 -8.73 4.48 3.22
N LEU A 102 -7.55 3.92 3.03
CA LEU A 102 -6.64 3.60 4.13
C LEU A 102 -6.16 4.85 4.85
N ARG A 103 -5.84 5.90 4.11
CA ARG A 103 -5.44 7.18 4.72
C ARG A 103 -6.57 7.80 5.51
N ALA A 104 -7.78 7.80 4.96
CA ALA A 104 -8.92 8.44 5.59
C ALA A 104 -9.40 7.67 6.83
N GLU A 105 -9.51 6.35 6.74
CA GLU A 105 -10.10 5.56 7.81
C GLU A 105 -9.14 5.22 8.94
N PHE A 106 -7.85 5.08 8.63
CA PHE A 106 -6.85 4.68 9.63
C PHE A 106 -5.93 5.82 10.05
N GLY A 107 -6.15 7.02 9.52
CA GLY A 107 -5.40 8.20 9.91
C GLY A 107 -3.92 8.14 9.55
N SER A 108 -3.55 7.33 8.55
CA SER A 108 -2.16 7.22 8.15
C SER A 108 -1.76 8.40 7.27
N PRO A 109 -0.69 9.11 7.60
CA PRO A 109 -0.24 10.24 6.79
C PRO A 109 0.37 9.82 5.45
N TRP A 110 0.80 8.56 5.33
CA TRP A 110 1.40 8.03 4.12
C TRP A 110 1.09 6.54 3.98
N VAL A 111 0.81 6.13 2.76
CA VAL A 111 0.59 4.72 2.43
C VAL A 111 1.33 4.34 1.15
N ARG A 112 1.78 3.09 1.11
CA ARG A 112 2.27 2.46 -0.11
C ARG A 112 1.37 1.26 -0.38
N VAL A 113 0.84 1.19 -1.60
CA VAL A 113 -0.08 0.14 -2.02
C VAL A 113 0.49 -0.55 -3.25
N ARG A 114 0.67 -1.85 -3.16
CA ARG A 114 1.06 -2.69 -4.29
C ARG A 114 -0.08 -3.65 -4.57
N VAL A 115 -0.56 -3.67 -5.81
CA VAL A 115 -1.64 -4.56 -6.24
C VAL A 115 -1.15 -5.33 -7.45
N ALA A 116 -1.20 -6.66 -7.37
CA ALA A 116 -0.66 -7.52 -8.41
C ALA A 116 -1.67 -8.59 -8.81
N LYS A 117 -1.80 -8.83 -10.11
CA LYS A 117 -2.46 -10.01 -10.67
C LYS A 117 -1.49 -11.18 -10.65
N VAL A 118 -2.00 -12.37 -10.39
CA VAL A 118 -1.22 -13.59 -10.30
C VAL A 118 -1.26 -14.32 -11.65
N ALA A 119 -0.07 -14.50 -12.27
CA ALA A 119 0.11 -15.21 -13.53
C ALA A 119 -0.87 -14.79 -14.64
N PRO A 120 -1.07 -13.48 -14.89
CA PRO A 120 -2.09 -13.02 -15.85
C PRO A 120 -1.65 -13.15 -17.30
N VAL A 121 -0.35 -13.29 -17.54
CA VAL A 121 0.26 -13.38 -18.87
C VAL A 121 1.30 -14.47 -18.83
N ALA A 122 1.39 -15.24 -19.91
CA ALA A 122 2.37 -16.32 -20.03
C ALA A 122 3.79 -15.79 -19.81
N GLY A 123 4.55 -16.47 -18.96
CA GLY A 123 5.92 -16.11 -18.62
C GLY A 123 6.05 -15.07 -17.52
N VAL A 124 4.93 -14.51 -17.04
CA VAL A 124 4.92 -13.50 -15.97
C VAL A 124 4.28 -14.09 -14.72
N LYS A 125 5.04 -14.11 -13.63
CA LYS A 125 4.52 -14.61 -12.35
C LYS A 125 3.50 -13.66 -11.75
N ARG A 126 3.81 -12.37 -11.76
CA ARG A 126 2.93 -11.31 -11.23
C ARG A 126 3.17 -10.04 -12.02
N LEU A 127 2.13 -9.26 -12.19
CA LEU A 127 2.23 -7.90 -12.69
C LEU A 127 1.18 -7.04 -12.02
N GLY A 128 1.46 -5.76 -11.92
CA GLY A 128 0.53 -4.86 -11.25
C GLY A 128 1.08 -3.46 -11.13
N VAL A 129 0.59 -2.74 -10.14
CA VAL A 129 0.97 -1.35 -9.88
C VAL A 129 1.42 -1.18 -8.43
N VAL A 130 2.31 -0.23 -8.23
CA VAL A 130 2.74 0.23 -6.90
C VAL A 130 2.58 1.73 -6.87
N ILE A 131 1.89 2.23 -5.85
CA ILE A 131 1.72 3.66 -5.66
C ILE A 131 2.06 4.06 -4.23
N GLU A 132 2.51 5.28 -4.05
CA GLU A 132 2.69 5.91 -2.76
C GLU A 132 1.84 7.16 -2.72
N ARG A 133 1.13 7.39 -1.61
CA ARG A 133 0.26 8.56 -1.43
C ARG A 133 0.44 9.14 -0.04
N GLY A 134 0.37 10.45 0.03
CA GLY A 134 0.58 11.16 1.28
C GLY A 134 2.01 11.61 1.45
N GLU A 135 2.31 12.10 2.63
CA GLU A 135 3.64 12.61 2.96
C GLU A 135 4.28 11.78 4.06
N ARG A 136 5.54 11.50 3.84
CA ARG A 136 6.36 10.81 4.84
C ARG A 136 6.62 11.70 6.04
#